data_b0c8f36223723988642db3da145f16ba
#
_entry.id   b0c8f36223723988642db3da145f16ba
#
_cell.length_a   1.000
_cell.length_b   1.000
_cell.length_c   1.000
_cell.angle_alpha   90.00
_cell.angle_beta   90.00
_cell.angle_gamma   90.00
#
_symmetry.space_group_name_H-M   'P 1'
#
loop_
_entity.id
_entity.type
_entity.pdbx_description
1 polymer ?
#
loop_
_entity_poly.entity_id
_entity_poly.type
_entity_poly.pdbx_seq_one_letter_code
_entity_poly.pdbx_strand_id
1 'polypeptide(L)'
;LALLEPRQRQGLLRLLRAPLLRDRSMGRQLLESWAGQRLLASLGGLLSTEQGNAGPMLYRALNRLLQEQEEITALELLQALPSERLTLNFDGLLQLAGGWQRQLQEQRLAVQALRRLPLPQRTPLLPLTDGVALATATGDPLAGDAAPSQLLRLAVPHRALPLQLSLWQPATPRPGAPWVLLSHGLGGSSAQLEWLAAALRERGWVVVVVEHPGSDEAAMRAWIEGQRLPPAAETLPDRVRDLQAVVAAVHAGRLPRLGASVVLMGHSLGGLTSLLAAGQRPEPGLARRCDRALEGLPLTNLSRLLQCQLPDVPLPPPQPLAQPLAAVVSFNGFGSLLWPQRGLQQLRVPVLLIGGSLDLITPPLSEQLSLFLPQANPRSRLVLLEGGSHFSPVRIRTNQRAVFQLGEELVGVDPGRMQALILSLSSDFLQGVSQPPTGILPRQRRQLGGLTAYVLDHPAALAWRAAMAGAEP
;
A
#
# COMPACT_ATOMS: atom_id res chain seq x y z
N LEU A 1 31.56 -18.63 12.82
CA LEU A 1 31.78 -19.31 11.51
C LEU A 1 32.35 -20.72 11.67
N ALA A 2 33.22 -20.95 12.67
CA ALA A 2 33.85 -22.27 12.90
C ALA A 2 32.86 -23.39 13.30
N LEU A 3 31.69 -23.02 13.84
CA LEU A 3 30.65 -23.96 14.28
C LEU A 3 29.60 -24.28 13.16
N LEU A 4 29.73 -23.70 11.98
CA LEU A 4 28.80 -23.90 10.88
C LEU A 4 29.31 -24.96 9.89
N GLU A 5 28.41 -25.78 9.40
CA GLU A 5 28.66 -26.69 8.29
C GLU A 5 29.17 -25.92 7.05
N PRO A 6 30.07 -26.51 6.22
CA PRO A 6 30.69 -25.81 5.08
C PRO A 6 29.69 -25.09 4.15
N ARG A 7 28.53 -25.70 3.88
CA ARG A 7 27.46 -25.11 3.04
C ARG A 7 26.78 -23.92 3.74
N GLN A 8 26.51 -24.02 5.03
CA GLN A 8 25.94 -22.93 5.84
C GLN A 8 26.91 -21.76 5.94
N ARG A 9 28.20 -22.05 6.16
CA ARG A 9 29.27 -21.05 6.18
C ARG A 9 29.39 -20.30 4.86
N GLN A 10 29.36 -21.00 3.71
CA GLN A 10 29.38 -20.37 2.40
C GLN A 10 28.13 -19.51 2.15
N GLY A 11 26.95 -19.98 2.55
CA GLY A 11 25.72 -19.23 2.45
C GLY A 11 25.75 -17.94 3.26
N LEU A 12 26.21 -18.02 4.53
CA LEU A 12 26.34 -16.86 5.40
C LEU A 12 27.39 -15.86 4.87
N LEU A 13 28.56 -16.33 4.42
CA LEU A 13 29.56 -15.46 3.83
C LEU A 13 29.06 -14.75 2.57
N ARG A 14 28.25 -15.42 1.76
CA ARG A 14 27.63 -14.82 0.60
C ARG A 14 26.65 -13.72 0.97
N LEU A 15 25.82 -13.94 1.99
CA LEU A 15 24.91 -12.92 2.53
C LEU A 15 25.66 -11.73 3.13
N LEU A 16 26.72 -11.99 3.90
CA LEU A 16 27.53 -10.92 4.54
C LEU A 16 28.30 -10.07 3.51
N ARG A 17 28.63 -10.64 2.36
CA ARG A 17 29.31 -9.94 1.24
C ARG A 17 28.32 -9.31 0.24
N ALA A 18 27.03 -9.57 0.38
CA ALA A 18 26.03 -8.87 -0.43
C ALA A 18 25.99 -7.39 -0.04
N PRO A 19 25.83 -6.48 -1.01
CA PRO A 19 25.71 -5.06 -0.70
C PRO A 19 24.49 -4.80 0.18
N LEU A 20 24.72 -4.20 1.33
CA LEU A 20 23.69 -3.69 2.25
C LEU A 20 23.18 -2.34 1.76
N LEU A 21 24.09 -1.49 1.31
CA LEU A 21 23.84 -0.20 0.68
C LEU A 21 24.65 -0.13 -0.61
N ARG A 22 24.02 0.30 -1.69
CA ARG A 22 24.61 0.33 -3.04
C ARG A 22 24.95 1.72 -3.53
N ASP A 23 24.56 2.74 -2.78
CA ASP A 23 24.74 4.13 -3.14
C ASP A 23 24.96 4.94 -1.86
N ARG A 24 26.01 5.74 -1.85
CA ARG A 24 26.42 6.59 -0.73
C ARG A 24 25.38 7.64 -0.38
N SER A 25 24.89 8.33 -1.40
CA SER A 25 23.95 9.45 -1.21
C SER A 25 22.62 8.97 -0.68
N MET A 26 22.09 7.90 -1.27
CA MET A 26 20.89 7.23 -0.79
C MET A 26 21.06 6.70 0.64
N GLY A 27 22.21 6.08 0.93
CA GLY A 27 22.53 5.55 2.26
C GLY A 27 22.54 6.63 3.33
N ARG A 28 23.13 7.78 3.07
CA ARG A 28 23.11 8.94 3.99
C ARG A 28 21.70 9.45 4.25
N GLN A 29 20.91 9.67 3.19
CA GLN A 29 19.54 10.10 3.32
C GLN A 29 18.69 9.09 4.11
N LEU A 30 18.90 7.81 3.90
CA LEU A 30 18.25 6.77 4.69
C LEU A 30 18.62 6.86 6.17
N LEU A 31 19.92 7.01 6.50
CA LEU A 31 20.39 7.14 7.87
C LEU A 31 19.83 8.37 8.60
N GLU A 32 19.69 9.48 7.89
CA GLU A 32 19.11 10.72 8.42
C GLU A 32 17.58 10.65 8.56
N SER A 33 16.94 9.72 7.84
CA SER A 33 15.48 9.56 7.90
C SER A 33 15.03 8.94 9.22
N TRP A 34 13.81 9.28 9.65
CA TRP A 34 13.18 8.68 10.82
C TRP A 34 13.11 7.14 10.73
N ALA A 35 12.74 6.61 9.56
CA ALA A 35 12.64 5.16 9.33
C ALA A 35 14.01 4.47 9.44
N GLY A 36 15.06 5.05 8.86
CA GLY A 36 16.41 4.53 8.92
C GLY A 36 16.95 4.51 10.35
N GLN A 37 16.73 5.58 11.11
CA GLN A 37 17.14 5.63 12.53
C GLN A 37 16.42 4.56 13.37
N ARG A 38 15.12 4.35 13.12
CA ARG A 38 14.35 3.29 13.80
C ARG A 38 14.82 1.89 13.42
N LEU A 39 15.08 1.63 12.16
CA LEU A 39 15.62 0.35 11.70
C LEU A 39 16.99 0.07 12.33
N LEU A 40 17.88 1.07 12.38
CA LEU A 40 19.20 0.93 13.03
C LEU A 40 19.09 0.69 14.54
N ALA A 41 18.18 1.38 15.22
CA ALA A 41 17.94 1.15 16.64
C ALA A 41 17.48 -0.29 16.90
N SER A 42 16.58 -0.81 16.07
CA SER A 42 16.08 -2.18 16.17
C SER A 42 17.15 -3.22 15.82
N LEU A 43 17.96 -2.99 14.78
CA LEU A 43 19.11 -3.84 14.44
C LEU A 43 20.17 -3.81 15.55
N GLY A 44 20.37 -2.65 16.15
CA GLY A 44 21.26 -2.49 17.30
C GLY A 44 20.86 -3.33 18.51
N GLY A 45 19.56 -3.62 18.66
CA GLY A 45 19.07 -4.54 19.70
C GLY A 45 19.40 -6.02 19.44
N LEU A 46 19.72 -6.38 18.18
CA LEU A 46 20.17 -7.73 17.82
C LEU A 46 21.68 -7.93 18.01
N LEU A 47 22.42 -6.84 18.21
CA LEU A 47 23.85 -6.83 18.40
C LEU A 47 24.17 -6.13 19.71
N SER A 48 25.01 -6.72 20.53
CA SER A 48 25.59 -6.07 21.72
C SER A 48 27.09 -6.11 21.67
N THR A 49 27.69 -5.09 22.26
CA THR A 49 29.11 -4.96 22.47
C THR A 49 29.39 -4.93 23.96
N GLU A 50 30.65 -4.90 24.37
CA GLU A 50 31.03 -4.72 25.78
C GLU A 50 30.46 -3.43 26.40
N GLN A 51 30.09 -2.45 25.55
CA GLN A 51 29.49 -1.16 25.94
C GLN A 51 27.96 -1.15 25.90
N GLY A 52 27.32 -2.31 25.61
CA GLY A 52 25.85 -2.45 25.52
C GLY A 52 25.33 -2.51 24.10
N ASN A 53 24.15 -1.89 23.84
CA ASN A 53 23.47 -1.90 22.54
C ASN A 53 24.34 -1.30 21.42
N ALA A 54 24.50 -2.05 20.32
CA ALA A 54 25.35 -1.65 19.20
C ALA A 54 24.74 -0.56 18.28
N GLY A 55 23.47 -0.15 18.44
CA GLY A 55 22.79 0.81 17.55
C GLY A 55 23.57 2.10 17.30
N PRO A 56 24.01 2.84 18.35
CA PRO A 56 24.81 4.05 18.15
C PRO A 56 26.17 3.79 17.48
N MET A 57 26.75 2.61 17.66
CA MET A 57 28.00 2.23 17.00
C MET A 57 27.77 1.89 15.53
N LEU A 58 26.69 1.16 15.22
CA LEU A 58 26.26 0.88 13.84
C LEU A 58 26.05 2.18 13.06
N TYR A 59 25.35 3.15 13.66
CA TYR A 59 25.14 4.46 13.03
C TYR A 59 26.48 5.15 12.71
N ARG A 60 27.39 5.22 13.67
CA ARG A 60 28.70 5.87 13.46
C ARG A 60 29.57 5.12 12.44
N ALA A 61 29.57 3.79 12.48
CA ALA A 61 30.29 2.96 11.52
C ALA A 61 29.76 3.13 10.10
N LEU A 62 28.45 3.06 9.93
CA LEU A 62 27.79 3.31 8.63
C LEU A 62 28.09 4.71 8.11
N ASN A 63 27.95 5.73 8.96
CA ASN A 63 28.19 7.11 8.54
C ASN A 63 29.64 7.32 8.09
N ARG A 64 30.62 6.71 8.78
CA ARG A 64 32.04 6.73 8.38
C ARG A 64 32.25 6.01 7.05
N LEU A 65 31.75 4.77 6.90
CA LEU A 65 31.88 4.01 5.66
C LEU A 65 31.25 4.73 4.48
N LEU A 66 30.11 5.39 4.66
CA LEU A 66 29.47 6.19 3.63
C LEU A 66 30.24 7.49 3.27
N GLN A 67 31.25 7.87 4.04
CA GLN A 67 32.19 8.95 3.66
C GLN A 67 33.26 8.43 2.70
N GLU A 68 33.63 7.17 2.82
CA GLU A 68 34.79 6.56 2.17
C GLU A 68 34.40 5.67 0.97
N GLN A 69 33.20 5.08 0.98
CA GLN A 69 32.78 4.04 0.00
C GLN A 69 31.42 4.33 -0.61
N GLU A 70 31.22 3.88 -1.86
CA GLU A 70 29.93 3.96 -2.57
C GLU A 70 29.00 2.81 -2.17
N GLU A 71 29.54 1.61 -2.03
CA GLU A 71 28.82 0.42 -1.61
C GLU A 71 29.32 -0.05 -0.25
N ILE A 72 28.40 -0.54 0.58
CA ILE A 72 28.72 -1.09 1.91
C ILE A 72 28.09 -2.47 2.01
N THR A 73 28.91 -3.45 2.41
CA THR A 73 28.45 -4.80 2.74
C THR A 73 28.20 -4.95 4.24
N ALA A 74 27.39 -5.94 4.61
CA ALA A 74 27.19 -6.27 6.03
C ALA A 74 28.51 -6.67 6.71
N LEU A 75 29.43 -7.31 5.98
CA LEU A 75 30.74 -7.71 6.50
C LEU A 75 31.61 -6.50 6.84
N GLU A 76 31.70 -5.51 5.94
CA GLU A 76 32.47 -4.27 6.16
C GLU A 76 31.88 -3.48 7.32
N LEU A 77 30.55 -3.41 7.43
CA LEU A 77 29.91 -2.78 8.56
C LEU A 77 30.28 -3.43 9.90
N LEU A 78 30.24 -4.77 9.96
CA LEU A 78 30.63 -5.50 11.17
C LEU A 78 32.12 -5.32 11.51
N GLN A 79 32.99 -5.28 10.50
CA GLN A 79 34.43 -5.03 10.66
C GLN A 79 34.76 -3.58 11.10
N ALA A 80 33.92 -2.63 10.72
CA ALA A 80 34.07 -1.23 11.07
C ALA A 80 33.60 -0.87 12.50
N LEU A 81 32.96 -1.81 13.20
CA LEU A 81 32.52 -1.58 14.57
C LEU A 81 33.74 -1.53 15.51
N PRO A 82 33.85 -0.53 16.38
CA PRO A 82 34.94 -0.38 17.32
C PRO A 82 34.77 -1.30 18.55
N SER A 83 34.74 -2.62 18.31
CA SER A 83 34.57 -3.61 19.36
C SER A 83 35.28 -4.91 18.97
N GLU A 84 36.11 -5.43 19.88
CA GLU A 84 36.76 -6.72 19.67
C GLU A 84 35.82 -7.91 19.84
N ARG A 85 34.70 -7.71 20.54
CA ARG A 85 33.68 -8.72 20.78
C ARG A 85 32.30 -8.22 20.41
N LEU A 86 31.69 -8.92 19.48
CA LEU A 86 30.31 -8.73 19.11
C LEU A 86 29.50 -9.94 19.58
N THR A 87 28.49 -9.69 20.39
CA THR A 87 27.55 -10.72 20.85
C THR A 87 26.27 -10.57 20.07
N LEU A 88 25.86 -11.63 19.38
CA LEU A 88 24.57 -11.73 18.74
C LEU A 88 23.51 -12.07 19.78
N ASN A 89 22.47 -11.26 19.86
CA ASN A 89 21.26 -11.58 20.59
C ASN A 89 20.48 -12.67 19.84
N PHE A 90 20.79 -13.92 20.15
CA PHE A 90 20.21 -15.07 19.47
C PHE A 90 18.70 -15.18 19.74
N ASP A 91 18.26 -14.83 20.95
CA ASP A 91 16.85 -14.81 21.30
C ASP A 91 16.09 -13.77 20.48
N GLY A 92 16.66 -12.57 20.27
CA GLY A 92 16.10 -11.55 19.40
C GLY A 92 15.99 -12.00 17.94
N LEU A 93 17.00 -12.71 17.42
CA LEU A 93 16.97 -13.30 16.07
C LEU A 93 15.92 -14.40 15.96
N LEU A 94 15.81 -15.27 16.96
CA LEU A 94 14.78 -16.31 17.00
C LEU A 94 13.38 -15.72 17.10
N GLN A 95 13.19 -14.67 17.87
CA GLN A 95 11.91 -13.94 17.94
C GLN A 95 11.55 -13.31 16.61
N LEU A 96 12.51 -12.71 15.91
CA LEU A 96 12.30 -12.12 14.58
C LEU A 96 11.92 -13.20 13.55
N ALA A 97 12.70 -14.29 13.49
CA ALA A 97 12.42 -15.42 12.60
C ALA A 97 11.08 -16.08 12.92
N GLY A 98 10.78 -16.29 14.19
CA GLY A 98 9.51 -16.83 14.68
C GLY A 98 8.33 -15.91 14.37
N GLY A 99 8.51 -14.59 14.49
CA GLY A 99 7.52 -13.59 14.08
C GLY A 99 7.18 -13.68 12.60
N TRP A 100 8.20 -13.78 11.76
CA TRP A 100 8.05 -13.96 10.31
C TRP A 100 7.36 -15.26 9.95
N GLN A 101 7.76 -16.38 10.56
CA GLN A 101 7.12 -17.69 10.33
C GLN A 101 5.66 -17.68 10.76
N ARG A 102 5.33 -17.12 11.93
CA ARG A 102 3.94 -16.97 12.38
C ARG A 102 3.12 -16.16 11.39
N GLN A 103 3.63 -15.04 10.90
CA GLN A 103 2.94 -14.21 9.90
C GLN A 103 2.60 -14.99 8.62
N LEU A 104 3.58 -15.75 8.09
CA LEU A 104 3.35 -16.58 6.91
C LEU A 104 2.34 -17.71 7.19
N GLN A 105 2.39 -18.30 8.38
CA GLN A 105 1.44 -19.33 8.80
C GLN A 105 0.03 -18.75 8.97
N GLU A 106 -0.11 -17.60 9.63
CA GLU A 106 -1.39 -16.90 9.77
C GLU A 106 -2.01 -16.59 8.40
N GLN A 107 -1.22 -16.10 7.44
CA GLN A 107 -1.70 -15.85 6.09
C GLN A 107 -2.18 -17.13 5.40
N ARG A 108 -1.45 -18.24 5.55
CA ARG A 108 -1.88 -19.56 5.00
C ARG A 108 -3.17 -20.06 5.64
N LEU A 109 -3.27 -20.00 6.96
CA LEU A 109 -4.47 -20.37 7.70
C LEU A 109 -5.66 -19.48 7.32
N ALA A 110 -5.43 -18.19 7.14
CA ALA A 110 -6.45 -17.25 6.70
C ALA A 110 -7.03 -17.63 5.32
N VAL A 111 -6.17 -17.96 4.36
CA VAL A 111 -6.62 -18.40 3.03
C VAL A 111 -7.35 -19.76 3.12
N GLN A 112 -6.86 -20.70 3.93
CA GLN A 112 -7.54 -21.97 4.14
C GLN A 112 -8.92 -21.80 4.76
N ALA A 113 -9.04 -20.89 5.75
CA ALA A 113 -10.33 -20.55 6.35
C ALA A 113 -11.30 -19.96 5.31
N LEU A 114 -10.84 -19.05 4.44
CA LEU A 114 -11.65 -18.48 3.34
C LEU A 114 -12.12 -19.55 2.35
N ARG A 115 -11.27 -20.51 2.00
CA ARG A 115 -11.64 -21.62 1.09
C ARG A 115 -12.77 -22.48 1.66
N ARG A 116 -12.93 -22.55 2.98
CA ARG A 116 -13.98 -23.31 3.68
C ARG A 116 -15.26 -22.50 3.88
N LEU A 117 -15.24 -21.16 3.74
CA LEU A 117 -16.45 -20.37 3.89
C LEU A 117 -17.48 -20.70 2.79
N PRO A 118 -18.77 -20.76 3.13
CA PRO A 118 -19.85 -21.03 2.17
C PRO A 118 -20.16 -19.77 1.35
N LEU A 119 -19.23 -19.39 0.49
CA LEU A 119 -19.38 -18.26 -0.42
C LEU A 119 -19.85 -18.76 -1.78
N PRO A 120 -20.99 -18.25 -2.32
CA PRO A 120 -21.46 -18.63 -3.64
C PRO A 120 -20.46 -18.18 -4.71
N GLN A 121 -20.22 -19.03 -5.71
CA GLN A 121 -19.44 -18.65 -6.88
C GLN A 121 -20.29 -17.78 -7.79
N ARG A 122 -19.74 -16.66 -8.25
CA ARG A 122 -20.44 -15.72 -9.15
C ARG A 122 -19.55 -15.23 -10.27
N THR A 123 -20.16 -14.95 -11.40
CA THR A 123 -19.55 -14.29 -12.55
C THR A 123 -19.66 -12.77 -12.41
N PRO A 124 -18.80 -11.98 -13.09
CA PRO A 124 -18.89 -10.53 -13.15
C PRO A 124 -20.26 -10.05 -13.66
N LEU A 125 -20.79 -8.97 -13.08
CA LEU A 125 -22.00 -8.30 -13.59
C LEU A 125 -21.74 -7.62 -14.95
N LEU A 126 -20.54 -7.07 -15.09
CA LEU A 126 -20.07 -6.49 -16.34
C LEU A 126 -19.06 -7.46 -16.99
N PRO A 127 -19.26 -7.87 -18.24
CA PRO A 127 -18.34 -8.78 -18.90
C PRO A 127 -16.95 -8.16 -18.96
N LEU A 128 -15.94 -8.99 -18.70
CA LEU A 128 -14.57 -8.62 -18.98
C LEU A 128 -14.41 -8.65 -20.50
N THR A 129 -14.18 -7.51 -21.10
CA THR A 129 -13.84 -7.46 -22.52
C THR A 129 -12.46 -8.10 -22.72
N ASP A 130 -12.36 -8.99 -23.70
CA ASP A 130 -11.15 -9.78 -23.97
C ASP A 130 -9.89 -8.92 -24.20
N GLY A 131 -10.05 -7.64 -24.57
CA GLY A 131 -8.96 -6.71 -24.79
C GLY A 131 -8.10 -6.42 -23.55
N VAL A 132 -8.67 -6.41 -22.33
CA VAL A 132 -7.88 -6.21 -21.09
C VAL A 132 -7.20 -7.52 -20.65
N ALA A 133 -7.82 -8.67 -20.90
CA ALA A 133 -7.25 -9.97 -20.60
C ALA A 133 -6.16 -10.38 -21.62
N LEU A 134 -6.31 -10.01 -22.89
CA LEU A 134 -5.36 -10.38 -23.97
C LEU A 134 -4.09 -9.52 -23.97
N ALA A 135 -4.17 -8.23 -23.64
CA ALA A 135 -2.99 -7.36 -23.51
C ALA A 135 -1.97 -7.87 -22.48
N THR A 136 -2.39 -8.77 -21.60
CA THR A 136 -1.53 -9.38 -20.58
C THR A 136 -0.91 -10.71 -21.02
N ALA A 137 -1.46 -11.37 -22.04
CA ALA A 137 -0.98 -12.67 -22.52
C ALA A 137 0.21 -12.52 -23.50
N THR A 138 0.40 -11.36 -24.11
CA THR A 138 1.43 -11.12 -25.16
C THR A 138 2.69 -10.41 -24.65
N GLY A 139 2.84 -10.21 -23.34
CA GLY A 139 4.09 -9.70 -22.76
C GLY A 139 4.36 -8.20 -22.93
N ASP A 140 3.55 -7.47 -23.71
CA ASP A 140 3.60 -6.01 -23.79
C ASP A 140 2.34 -5.39 -23.20
N PRO A 141 2.42 -4.93 -21.93
CA PRO A 141 1.26 -4.33 -21.24
C PRO A 141 0.88 -2.95 -21.78
N LEU A 142 1.58 -2.47 -22.83
CA LEU A 142 1.41 -1.14 -23.42
C LEU A 142 0.76 -1.17 -24.81
N ALA A 143 0.34 -2.34 -25.31
CA ALA A 143 -0.30 -2.47 -26.63
C ALA A 143 -1.74 -1.93 -26.70
N GLY A 144 -2.14 -1.09 -25.78
CA GLY A 144 -3.32 -0.24 -25.90
C GLY A 144 -2.93 1.19 -25.61
N ASP A 145 -2.70 1.99 -26.62
CA ASP A 145 -2.43 3.43 -26.58
C ASP A 145 -3.64 4.24 -26.02
N ALA A 146 -4.19 3.81 -24.90
CA ALA A 146 -5.24 4.56 -24.25
C ALA A 146 -4.60 5.73 -23.50
N ALA A 147 -4.46 6.86 -24.17
CA ALA A 147 -4.09 8.11 -23.54
C ALA A 147 -5.26 8.71 -22.75
N PRO A 148 -5.01 9.50 -21.71
CA PRO A 148 -6.04 10.29 -21.03
C PRO A 148 -6.74 11.20 -22.04
N SER A 149 -8.03 11.44 -21.84
CA SER A 149 -8.80 12.35 -22.70
C SER A 149 -8.25 13.77 -22.64
N GLN A 150 -7.71 14.16 -21.48
CA GLN A 150 -7.13 15.48 -21.26
C GLN A 150 -6.14 15.44 -20.08
N LEU A 151 -5.02 16.14 -20.24
CA LEU A 151 -4.12 16.49 -19.15
C LEU A 151 -4.49 17.88 -18.62
N LEU A 152 -4.73 17.96 -17.32
CA LEU A 152 -5.16 19.18 -16.65
C LEU A 152 -4.11 19.62 -15.63
N ARG A 153 -4.03 20.91 -15.39
CA ARG A 153 -3.20 21.50 -14.34
C ARG A 153 -4.06 22.35 -13.41
N LEU A 154 -4.01 22.05 -12.12
CA LEU A 154 -4.78 22.76 -11.10
C LEU A 154 -3.83 23.49 -10.14
N ALA A 155 -3.81 24.81 -10.19
CA ALA A 155 -3.12 25.61 -9.18
C ALA A 155 -3.84 25.52 -7.84
N VAL A 156 -3.09 25.19 -6.78
CA VAL A 156 -3.58 25.04 -5.41
C VAL A 156 -2.66 25.75 -4.42
N PRO A 157 -3.19 26.39 -3.35
CA PRO A 157 -2.40 27.24 -2.46
C PRO A 157 -1.29 26.53 -1.68
N HIS A 158 -1.44 25.23 -1.44
CA HIS A 158 -0.52 24.43 -0.62
C HIS A 158 0.60 23.77 -1.44
N ARG A 159 0.67 24.02 -2.75
CA ARG A 159 1.71 23.50 -3.65
C ARG A 159 2.38 24.63 -4.40
N ALA A 160 3.70 24.56 -4.52
CA ALA A 160 4.47 25.52 -5.32
C ALA A 160 4.21 25.36 -6.83
N LEU A 161 3.92 24.14 -7.28
CA LEU A 161 3.60 23.83 -8.68
C LEU A 161 2.16 23.32 -8.78
N PRO A 162 1.47 23.60 -9.91
CA PRO A 162 0.13 23.06 -10.15
C PRO A 162 0.09 21.53 -10.07
N LEU A 163 -0.97 21.00 -9.49
CA LEU A 163 -1.27 19.57 -9.55
C LEU A 163 -1.46 19.13 -10.99
N GLN A 164 -0.87 18.02 -11.36
CA GLN A 164 -1.11 17.34 -12.63
C GLN A 164 -2.23 16.33 -12.47
N LEU A 165 -3.21 16.39 -13.37
CA LEU A 165 -4.38 15.54 -13.36
C LEU A 165 -4.54 14.92 -14.75
N SER A 166 -4.78 13.61 -14.79
CA SER A 166 -5.13 12.90 -16.01
C SER A 166 -6.64 12.62 -16.01
N LEU A 167 -7.38 13.27 -16.90
CA LEU A 167 -8.82 13.06 -17.07
C LEU A 167 -9.07 11.94 -18.09
N TRP A 168 -9.87 10.97 -17.70
CA TRP A 168 -10.32 9.84 -18.51
C TRP A 168 -11.84 9.92 -18.64
N GLN A 169 -12.31 10.51 -19.75
CA GLN A 169 -13.72 10.74 -20.00
C GLN A 169 -14.24 9.75 -21.03
N PRO A 170 -15.30 8.98 -20.72
CA PRO A 170 -15.94 8.08 -21.69
C PRO A 170 -16.70 8.86 -22.75
N ALA A 171 -16.83 8.29 -23.95
CA ALA A 171 -17.67 8.86 -25.00
C ALA A 171 -19.13 9.01 -24.55
N THR A 172 -19.62 8.05 -23.77
CA THR A 172 -20.96 8.06 -23.18
C THR A 172 -20.88 7.84 -21.69
N PRO A 173 -20.85 8.91 -20.88
CA PRO A 173 -20.85 8.78 -19.42
C PRO A 173 -22.14 8.15 -18.92
N ARG A 174 -22.06 7.35 -17.85
CA ARG A 174 -23.23 6.76 -17.17
C ARG A 174 -24.07 7.86 -16.54
N PRO A 175 -25.35 7.97 -16.85
CA PRO A 175 -26.21 9.00 -16.27
C PRO A 175 -26.28 8.87 -14.75
N GLY A 176 -26.08 9.98 -14.02
CA GLY A 176 -26.17 10.03 -12.57
C GLY A 176 -25.08 9.27 -11.80
N ALA A 177 -24.12 8.64 -12.49
CA ALA A 177 -23.03 7.96 -11.83
C ALA A 177 -22.05 8.94 -11.16
N PRO A 178 -21.45 8.56 -10.01
CA PRO A 178 -20.36 9.34 -9.44
C PRO A 178 -19.13 9.25 -10.36
N TRP A 179 -18.31 10.29 -10.34
CA TRP A 179 -16.98 10.24 -10.94
C TRP A 179 -15.94 9.69 -9.93
N VAL A 180 -14.83 9.20 -10.44
CA VAL A 180 -13.78 8.56 -9.64
C VAL A 180 -12.57 9.48 -9.56
N LEU A 181 -12.06 9.73 -8.34
CA LEU A 181 -10.78 10.39 -8.09
C LEU A 181 -9.79 9.35 -7.59
N LEU A 182 -8.77 9.05 -8.39
CA LEU A 182 -7.83 7.96 -8.19
C LEU A 182 -6.45 8.47 -7.76
N SER A 183 -5.90 7.89 -6.69
CA SER A 183 -4.69 8.33 -5.98
C SER A 183 -3.65 7.21 -5.91
N HIS A 184 -2.41 7.47 -6.35
CA HIS A 184 -1.31 6.50 -6.31
C HIS A 184 -0.72 6.29 -4.90
N GLY A 185 0.08 5.23 -4.73
CA GLY A 185 0.82 4.93 -3.50
C GLY A 185 2.04 5.80 -3.28
N LEU A 186 2.76 5.58 -2.17
CA LEU A 186 4.03 6.24 -1.89
C LEU A 186 5.08 5.83 -2.95
N GLY A 187 5.77 6.81 -3.50
CA GLY A 187 6.78 6.58 -4.54
C GLY A 187 6.22 6.13 -5.88
N GLY A 188 4.89 6.09 -6.02
CA GLY A 188 4.22 5.76 -7.26
C GLY A 188 4.02 6.96 -8.17
N SER A 189 3.27 6.76 -9.25
CA SER A 189 2.85 7.81 -10.17
C SER A 189 1.44 7.55 -10.69
N SER A 190 0.81 8.57 -11.26
CA SER A 190 -0.48 8.43 -11.96
C SER A 190 -0.41 7.34 -13.03
N ALA A 191 0.72 7.22 -13.73
CA ALA A 191 0.95 6.22 -14.79
C ALA A 191 0.75 4.76 -14.32
N GLN A 192 1.00 4.47 -13.04
CA GLN A 192 0.82 3.12 -12.48
C GLN A 192 -0.65 2.69 -12.40
N LEU A 193 -1.58 3.66 -12.43
CA LEU A 193 -3.03 3.43 -12.29
C LEU A 193 -3.82 3.78 -13.58
N GLU A 194 -3.15 4.25 -14.63
CA GLU A 194 -3.78 4.59 -15.92
C GLU A 194 -4.50 3.40 -16.55
N TRP A 195 -3.99 2.19 -16.37
CA TRP A 195 -4.66 0.98 -16.84
C TRP A 195 -6.07 0.82 -16.25
N LEU A 196 -6.23 1.13 -14.95
CA LEU A 196 -7.51 1.06 -14.26
C LEU A 196 -8.42 2.21 -14.70
N ALA A 197 -7.85 3.41 -14.83
CA ALA A 197 -8.60 4.58 -15.32
C ALA A 197 -9.12 4.37 -16.75
N ALA A 198 -8.28 3.86 -17.66
CA ALA A 198 -8.67 3.52 -19.02
C ALA A 198 -9.79 2.46 -19.05
N ALA A 199 -9.61 1.38 -18.31
CA ALA A 199 -10.58 0.29 -18.26
C ALA A 199 -11.92 0.69 -17.61
N LEU A 200 -11.91 1.59 -16.63
CA LEU A 200 -13.13 2.17 -16.07
C LEU A 200 -13.80 3.14 -17.05
N ARG A 201 -13.02 3.97 -17.78
CA ARG A 201 -13.53 4.82 -18.86
C ARG A 201 -14.30 4.02 -19.92
N GLU A 202 -13.73 2.90 -20.38
CA GLU A 202 -14.41 2.01 -21.34
C GLU A 202 -15.75 1.48 -20.83
N ARG A 203 -15.91 1.42 -19.50
CA ARG A 203 -17.15 1.02 -18.82
C ARG A 203 -18.07 2.18 -18.49
N GLY A 204 -17.78 3.37 -19.04
CA GLY A 204 -18.62 4.57 -18.89
C GLY A 204 -18.38 5.38 -17.60
N TRP A 205 -17.30 5.13 -16.85
CA TRP A 205 -16.93 5.91 -15.68
C TRP A 205 -16.03 7.09 -16.07
N VAL A 206 -16.31 8.26 -15.51
CA VAL A 206 -15.39 9.41 -15.57
C VAL A 206 -14.35 9.24 -14.46
N VAL A 207 -13.07 9.25 -14.82
CA VAL A 207 -11.97 9.05 -13.87
C VAL A 207 -10.98 10.19 -13.97
N VAL A 208 -10.55 10.72 -12.82
CA VAL A 208 -9.42 11.64 -12.69
C VAL A 208 -8.34 10.94 -11.88
N VAL A 209 -7.13 10.84 -12.43
CA VAL A 209 -5.96 10.37 -11.70
C VAL A 209 -5.14 11.58 -11.29
N VAL A 210 -4.83 11.68 -9.99
CA VAL A 210 -4.04 12.80 -9.44
C VAL A 210 -2.60 12.37 -9.22
N GLU A 211 -1.66 13.22 -9.67
CA GLU A 211 -0.25 13.13 -9.29
C GLU A 211 -0.03 13.90 -8.00
N HIS A 212 0.63 13.29 -7.01
CA HIS A 212 0.90 13.90 -5.71
C HIS A 212 2.38 14.27 -5.59
N PRO A 213 2.78 15.52 -5.91
CA PRO A 213 4.17 15.96 -5.83
C PRO A 213 4.75 15.75 -4.43
N GLY A 214 6.00 15.33 -4.35
CA GLY A 214 6.71 15.11 -3.10
C GLY A 214 6.57 13.71 -2.52
N SER A 215 5.61 12.91 -2.99
CA SER A 215 5.42 11.49 -2.66
C SER A 215 5.33 10.60 -3.89
N ASP A 216 5.63 11.15 -5.03
CA ASP A 216 5.59 10.54 -6.37
C ASP A 216 6.93 9.88 -6.75
N GLU A 217 6.99 9.34 -7.95
CA GLU A 217 8.20 8.72 -8.52
C GLU A 217 9.36 9.71 -8.61
N ALA A 218 9.09 11.00 -8.92
CA ALA A 218 10.12 12.03 -8.98
C ALA A 218 10.75 12.26 -7.61
N ALA A 219 9.96 12.26 -6.54
CA ALA A 219 10.46 12.36 -5.17
C ALA A 219 11.30 11.15 -4.76
N MET A 220 10.91 9.93 -5.17
CA MET A 220 11.71 8.72 -4.93
C MET A 220 13.02 8.74 -5.70
N ARG A 221 13.02 9.21 -6.95
CA ARG A 221 14.23 9.36 -7.74
C ARG A 221 15.18 10.36 -7.10
N ALA A 222 14.69 11.52 -6.70
CA ALA A 222 15.49 12.54 -6.01
C ALA A 222 16.09 12.01 -4.68
N TRP A 223 15.37 11.11 -3.97
CA TRP A 223 15.93 10.42 -2.82
C TRP A 223 17.05 9.45 -3.20
N ILE A 224 16.85 8.60 -4.22
CA ILE A 224 17.86 7.65 -4.69
C ILE A 224 19.13 8.39 -5.15
N GLU A 225 18.96 9.56 -5.80
CA GLU A 225 20.05 10.45 -6.20
C GLU A 225 20.64 11.26 -5.03
N GLY A 226 20.19 11.04 -3.80
CA GLY A 226 20.70 11.70 -2.59
C GLY A 226 20.36 13.17 -2.47
N GLN A 227 19.37 13.67 -3.21
CA GLN A 227 19.00 15.10 -3.25
C GLN A 227 18.02 15.48 -2.13
N ARG A 228 17.35 14.50 -1.51
CA ARG A 228 16.38 14.69 -0.44
C ARG A 228 16.22 13.46 0.43
N LEU A 229 15.59 13.61 1.61
CA LEU A 229 15.15 12.49 2.43
C LEU A 229 14.08 11.64 1.71
N PRO A 230 13.98 10.34 2.02
CA PRO A 230 12.91 9.50 1.49
C PRO A 230 11.54 10.11 1.82
N PRO A 231 10.62 10.18 0.85
CA PRO A 231 9.27 10.67 1.12
C PRO A 231 8.57 9.71 2.09
N ALA A 232 7.81 10.28 3.01
CA ALA A 232 7.16 9.52 4.07
C ALA A 232 5.82 10.15 4.51
N ALA A 233 5.44 10.02 5.78
CA ALA A 233 4.15 10.48 6.29
C ALA A 233 3.96 12.01 6.25
N GLU A 234 5.04 12.79 6.21
CA GLU A 234 5.01 14.25 6.11
C GLU A 234 4.32 14.74 4.82
N THR A 235 4.23 13.88 3.81
CA THR A 235 3.54 14.21 2.55
C THR A 235 2.02 14.10 2.64
N LEU A 236 1.50 13.40 3.66
CA LEU A 236 0.09 13.05 3.77
C LEU A 236 -0.85 14.26 3.93
N PRO A 237 -0.52 15.32 4.70
CA PRO A 237 -1.36 16.51 4.81
C PRO A 237 -1.67 17.14 3.44
N ASP A 238 -0.66 17.28 2.61
CA ASP A 238 -0.82 17.86 1.29
C ASP A 238 -1.57 16.96 0.33
N ARG A 239 -1.37 15.64 0.41
CA ARG A 239 -2.14 14.68 -0.38
C ARG A 239 -3.64 14.75 -0.06
N VAL A 240 -4.00 14.90 1.22
CA VAL A 240 -5.41 15.11 1.63
C VAL A 240 -5.95 16.41 1.06
N ARG A 241 -5.19 17.51 1.15
CA ARG A 241 -5.57 18.80 0.55
C ARG A 241 -5.67 18.73 -0.98
N ASP A 242 -4.82 17.95 -1.65
CA ASP A 242 -4.89 17.73 -3.10
C ASP A 242 -6.26 17.17 -3.50
N LEU A 243 -6.72 16.08 -2.86
CA LEU A 243 -8.01 15.48 -3.14
C LEU A 243 -9.16 16.46 -2.87
N GLN A 244 -9.11 17.17 -1.74
CA GLN A 244 -10.12 18.19 -1.39
C GLN A 244 -10.15 19.33 -2.43
N ALA A 245 -8.98 19.78 -2.88
CA ALA A 245 -8.86 20.84 -3.86
C ALA A 245 -9.38 20.46 -5.25
N VAL A 246 -9.13 19.21 -5.69
CA VAL A 246 -9.67 18.70 -6.96
C VAL A 246 -11.20 18.65 -6.91
N VAL A 247 -11.78 18.10 -5.84
CA VAL A 247 -13.24 18.05 -5.67
C VAL A 247 -13.86 19.45 -5.61
N ALA A 248 -13.20 20.38 -4.89
CA ALA A 248 -13.64 21.78 -4.81
C ALA A 248 -13.54 22.50 -6.17
N ALA A 249 -12.51 22.19 -6.97
CA ALA A 249 -12.33 22.78 -8.29
C ALA A 249 -13.40 22.29 -9.28
N VAL A 250 -13.77 21.02 -9.24
CA VAL A 250 -14.91 20.46 -10.03
C VAL A 250 -16.21 21.11 -9.60
N HIS A 251 -16.48 21.24 -8.30
CA HIS A 251 -17.69 21.87 -7.78
C HIS A 251 -17.79 23.35 -8.19
N ALA A 252 -16.69 24.08 -8.14
CA ALA A 252 -16.62 25.49 -8.49
C ALA A 252 -16.55 25.77 -10.01
N GLY A 253 -16.57 24.75 -10.86
CA GLY A 253 -16.47 24.89 -12.32
C GLY A 253 -15.07 25.31 -12.82
N ARG A 254 -14.03 25.22 -11.97
CA ARG A 254 -12.64 25.46 -12.40
C ARG A 254 -12.02 24.27 -13.15
N LEU A 255 -12.62 23.11 -13.02
CA LEU A 255 -12.37 21.90 -13.80
C LEU A 255 -13.65 21.49 -14.55
N PRO A 256 -13.56 20.66 -15.60
CA PRO A 256 -14.72 20.16 -16.30
C PRO A 256 -15.76 19.54 -15.36
N ARG A 257 -17.04 19.61 -15.74
CA ARG A 257 -18.11 18.97 -14.97
C ARG A 257 -18.01 17.45 -15.13
N LEU A 258 -17.70 16.75 -14.04
CA LEU A 258 -17.42 15.31 -14.06
C LEU A 258 -18.60 14.46 -13.54
N GLY A 259 -19.43 15.03 -12.66
CA GLY A 259 -20.58 14.38 -12.03
C GLY A 259 -21.02 15.14 -10.78
N ALA A 260 -22.12 14.68 -10.16
CA ALA A 260 -22.69 15.33 -8.96
C ALA A 260 -22.10 14.80 -7.64
N SER A 261 -21.44 13.66 -7.67
CA SER A 261 -20.82 13.03 -6.50
C SER A 261 -19.52 12.33 -6.90
N VAL A 262 -18.65 12.07 -5.93
CA VAL A 262 -17.32 11.52 -6.14
C VAL A 262 -17.13 10.20 -5.39
N VAL A 263 -16.38 9.28 -6.00
CA VAL A 263 -15.77 8.12 -5.33
C VAL A 263 -14.29 8.41 -5.17
N LEU A 264 -13.78 8.36 -3.93
CA LEU A 264 -12.34 8.39 -3.68
C LEU A 264 -11.79 6.98 -3.79
N MET A 265 -10.76 6.81 -4.60
CA MET A 265 -10.13 5.52 -4.85
C MET A 265 -8.62 5.65 -4.74
N GLY A 266 -7.94 4.68 -4.13
CA GLY A 266 -6.49 4.79 -4.02
C GLY A 266 -5.79 3.50 -3.64
N HIS A 267 -4.51 3.45 -3.99
CA HIS A 267 -3.60 2.35 -3.68
C HIS A 267 -2.67 2.72 -2.52
N SER A 268 -2.49 1.82 -1.56
CA SER A 268 -1.52 1.97 -0.45
C SER A 268 -1.71 3.31 0.28
N LEU A 269 -0.72 4.20 0.29
CA LEU A 269 -0.82 5.56 0.82
C LEU A 269 -1.99 6.34 0.18
N GLY A 270 -2.30 6.11 -1.10
CA GLY A 270 -3.48 6.68 -1.76
C GLY A 270 -4.79 6.20 -1.14
N GLY A 271 -4.86 4.95 -0.69
CA GLY A 271 -5.99 4.41 0.07
C GLY A 271 -6.15 5.12 1.42
N LEU A 272 -5.07 5.29 2.18
CA LEU A 272 -5.06 6.05 3.43
C LEU A 272 -5.44 7.53 3.20
N THR A 273 -4.88 8.15 2.15
CA THR A 273 -5.22 9.53 1.74
C THR A 273 -6.72 9.66 1.49
N SER A 274 -7.32 8.71 0.78
CA SER A 274 -8.76 8.69 0.49
C SER A 274 -9.62 8.58 1.74
N LEU A 275 -9.23 7.74 2.71
CA LEU A 275 -9.91 7.60 3.99
C LEU A 275 -9.86 8.89 4.82
N LEU A 276 -8.69 9.54 4.89
CA LEU A 276 -8.52 10.81 5.60
C LEU A 276 -9.29 11.95 4.90
N ALA A 277 -9.24 12.03 3.57
CA ALA A 277 -10.01 13.00 2.80
C ALA A 277 -11.53 12.79 2.92
N ALA A 278 -11.97 11.55 3.16
CA ALA A 278 -13.35 11.20 3.49
C ALA A 278 -13.77 11.59 4.92
N GLY A 279 -12.89 12.22 5.69
CA GLY A 279 -13.17 12.74 7.03
C GLY A 279 -12.81 11.81 8.19
N GLN A 280 -12.13 10.69 7.94
CA GLN A 280 -11.66 9.82 9.02
C GLN A 280 -10.58 10.53 9.85
N ARG A 281 -10.69 10.41 11.19
CA ARG A 281 -9.72 10.99 12.15
C ARG A 281 -9.01 9.89 12.90
N PRO A 282 -7.67 9.96 13.05
CA PRO A 282 -6.97 9.04 13.93
C PRO A 282 -7.53 9.06 15.35
N GLU A 283 -7.63 7.88 15.96
CA GLU A 283 -8.01 7.76 17.36
C GLU A 283 -6.90 8.27 18.28
N PRO A 284 -7.23 8.87 19.44
CA PRO A 284 -6.24 9.32 20.41
C PRO A 284 -5.28 8.21 20.83
N GLY A 285 -4.05 8.58 21.21
CA GLY A 285 -3.03 7.65 21.74
C GLY A 285 -2.24 6.90 20.66
N LEU A 286 -2.16 7.42 19.44
CA LEU A 286 -1.35 6.83 18.35
C LEU A 286 0.10 6.66 18.77
N ALA A 287 0.75 7.65 19.42
CA ALA A 287 2.14 7.55 19.86
C ALA A 287 2.39 6.31 20.72
N ARG A 288 1.56 6.08 21.75
CA ARG A 288 1.68 4.89 22.63
C ARG A 288 1.45 3.57 21.90
N ARG A 289 0.60 3.55 20.86
CA ARG A 289 0.41 2.36 20.03
C ARG A 289 1.65 2.11 19.16
N CYS A 290 2.25 3.17 18.68
CA CYS A 290 3.48 3.11 17.91
C CYS A 290 4.68 2.62 18.73
N ASP A 291 4.85 3.08 19.96
CA ASP A 291 5.89 2.57 20.85
C ASP A 291 5.82 1.05 20.95
N ARG A 292 4.65 0.50 21.25
CA ARG A 292 4.43 -0.97 21.31
C ARG A 292 4.60 -1.66 19.96
N ALA A 293 4.11 -1.06 18.87
CA ALA A 293 4.18 -1.66 17.53
C ALA A 293 5.61 -1.72 16.97
N LEU A 294 6.51 -0.89 17.51
CA LEU A 294 7.91 -0.76 17.09
C LEU A 294 8.91 -1.21 18.17
N GLU A 295 8.45 -1.95 19.19
CA GLU A 295 9.34 -2.59 20.18
C GLU A 295 10.33 -3.57 19.52
N GLY A 296 10.00 -4.09 18.33
CA GLY A 296 10.86 -4.91 17.48
C GLY A 296 10.92 -4.39 16.05
N LEU A 297 11.62 -5.13 15.18
CA LEU A 297 11.63 -4.85 13.74
C LEU A 297 10.23 -5.12 13.15
N PRO A 298 9.54 -4.12 12.57
CA PRO A 298 8.18 -4.28 12.05
C PRO A 298 8.14 -4.96 10.66
N LEU A 299 8.98 -5.97 10.44
CA LEU A 299 9.11 -6.67 9.16
C LEU A 299 7.85 -7.42 8.75
N THR A 300 6.96 -7.70 9.70
CA THR A 300 5.69 -8.38 9.45
C THR A 300 4.57 -7.44 9.01
N ASN A 301 4.78 -6.11 9.11
CA ASN A 301 3.85 -5.09 8.64
C ASN A 301 4.61 -3.76 8.47
N LEU A 302 5.15 -3.52 7.28
CA LEU A 302 5.98 -2.34 7.00
C LEU A 302 5.19 -1.02 7.04
N SER A 303 3.87 -1.07 6.86
CA SER A 303 3.04 0.14 6.94
C SER A 303 3.08 0.80 8.32
N ARG A 304 3.43 0.05 9.37
CA ARG A 304 3.60 0.58 10.74
C ARG A 304 4.67 1.65 10.82
N LEU A 305 5.75 1.52 10.01
CA LEU A 305 6.78 2.56 9.94
C LEU A 305 6.20 3.90 9.46
N LEU A 306 5.29 3.87 8.49
CA LEU A 306 4.64 5.07 7.98
C LEU A 306 3.57 5.59 8.95
N GLN A 307 2.76 4.69 9.52
CA GLN A 307 1.73 5.07 10.50
C GLN A 307 2.35 5.73 11.74
N CYS A 308 3.53 5.27 12.15
CA CYS A 308 4.21 5.75 13.36
C CYS A 308 5.02 7.05 13.19
N GLN A 309 5.05 7.61 12.00
CA GLN A 309 5.51 8.98 11.79
C GLN A 309 4.38 10.02 11.98
N LEU A 310 3.13 9.57 11.91
CA LEU A 310 1.96 10.46 11.97
C LEU A 310 1.74 11.19 13.29
N PRO A 311 2.18 10.70 14.48
CA PRO A 311 2.07 11.50 15.70
C PRO A 311 2.66 12.91 15.59
N ASP A 312 3.73 13.06 14.79
CA ASP A 312 4.47 14.32 14.61
C ASP A 312 4.03 15.08 13.34
N VAL A 313 3.04 14.56 12.59
CA VAL A 313 2.56 15.16 11.35
C VAL A 313 1.22 15.86 11.58
N PRO A 314 1.13 17.18 11.39
CA PRO A 314 -0.11 17.94 11.55
C PRO A 314 -1.07 17.66 10.38
N LEU A 315 -1.97 16.70 10.55
CA LEU A 315 -3.02 16.42 9.57
C LEU A 315 -4.01 17.61 9.49
N PRO A 316 -4.50 17.95 8.29
CA PRO A 316 -5.51 18.98 8.14
C PRO A 316 -6.78 18.61 8.92
N PRO A 317 -7.50 19.60 9.49
CA PRO A 317 -8.77 19.32 10.11
C PRO A 317 -9.70 18.69 9.08
N PRO A 318 -10.51 17.68 9.47
CA PRO A 318 -11.45 17.08 8.56
C PRO A 318 -12.49 18.11 8.13
N GLN A 319 -12.63 18.22 6.82
CA GLN A 319 -13.62 19.10 6.20
C GLN A 319 -14.50 18.25 5.29
N PRO A 320 -15.80 18.54 5.21
CA PRO A 320 -16.65 17.94 4.20
C PRO A 320 -16.09 18.24 2.81
N LEU A 321 -16.15 17.26 1.91
CA LEU A 321 -15.84 17.49 0.51
C LEU A 321 -16.88 18.45 -0.09
N ALA A 322 -16.46 19.27 -1.04
CA ALA A 322 -17.35 20.21 -1.74
C ALA A 322 -18.45 19.53 -2.57
N GLN A 323 -18.30 18.23 -2.86
CA GLN A 323 -19.33 17.40 -3.47
C GLN A 323 -19.64 16.20 -2.57
N PRO A 324 -20.86 15.63 -2.66
CA PRO A 324 -21.20 14.41 -1.93
C PRO A 324 -20.24 13.28 -2.22
N LEU A 325 -19.73 12.63 -1.16
CA LEU A 325 -18.93 11.41 -1.26
C LEU A 325 -19.89 10.23 -1.47
N ALA A 326 -19.71 9.48 -2.57
CA ALA A 326 -20.54 8.32 -2.89
C ALA A 326 -19.99 7.02 -2.28
N ALA A 327 -18.68 6.84 -2.29
CA ALA A 327 -17.99 5.67 -1.73
C ALA A 327 -16.48 5.92 -1.58
N VAL A 328 -15.82 5.00 -0.88
CA VAL A 328 -14.34 4.90 -0.88
C VAL A 328 -13.92 3.51 -1.33
N VAL A 329 -12.89 3.44 -2.18
CA VAL A 329 -12.23 2.20 -2.59
C VAL A 329 -10.76 2.26 -2.22
N SER A 330 -10.27 1.28 -1.49
CA SER A 330 -8.87 1.24 -1.03
C SER A 330 -8.23 -0.09 -1.41
N PHE A 331 -7.23 -0.02 -2.27
CA PHE A 331 -6.39 -1.15 -2.66
C PHE A 331 -5.17 -1.21 -1.75
N ASN A 332 -4.99 -2.31 -1.04
CA ASN A 332 -3.86 -2.51 -0.14
C ASN A 332 -3.64 -1.31 0.82
N GLY A 333 -4.74 -0.66 1.25
CA GLY A 333 -4.69 0.45 2.18
C GLY A 333 -4.43 -0.02 3.61
N PHE A 334 -4.12 0.90 4.49
CA PHE A 334 -3.73 0.63 5.86
C PHE A 334 -4.22 1.72 6.81
N GLY A 335 -4.08 1.49 8.12
CA GLY A 335 -4.51 2.42 9.15
C GLY A 335 -4.86 1.74 10.48
N SER A 336 -4.43 0.49 10.67
CA SER A 336 -4.77 -0.29 11.87
C SER A 336 -4.32 0.37 13.17
N LEU A 337 -3.20 1.09 13.16
CA LEU A 337 -2.75 1.88 14.31
C LEU A 337 -3.49 3.20 14.45
N LEU A 338 -4.04 3.74 13.36
CA LEU A 338 -4.81 4.97 13.40
C LEU A 338 -6.21 4.73 13.99
N TRP A 339 -6.84 3.62 13.63
CA TRP A 339 -8.23 3.29 14.00
C TRP A 339 -8.34 1.88 14.60
N PRO A 340 -7.68 1.59 15.75
CA PRO A 340 -7.60 0.23 16.30
C PRO A 340 -8.92 -0.30 16.88
N GLN A 341 -9.81 0.57 17.31
CA GLN A 341 -11.09 0.19 17.94
C GLN A 341 -12.27 0.43 17.01
N ARG A 342 -12.31 1.60 16.39
CA ARG A 342 -13.45 2.03 15.57
C ARG A 342 -13.32 1.66 14.10
N GLY A 343 -12.12 1.28 13.65
CA GLY A 343 -11.88 1.02 12.24
C GLY A 343 -12.49 2.11 11.38
N LEU A 344 -13.31 1.75 10.40
CA LEU A 344 -14.02 2.68 9.52
C LEU A 344 -15.49 2.94 9.94
N GLN A 345 -15.86 2.70 11.20
CA GLN A 345 -17.23 2.85 11.70
C GLN A 345 -17.84 4.24 11.46
N GLN A 346 -17.01 5.29 11.51
CA GLN A 346 -17.46 6.67 11.29
C GLN A 346 -17.78 6.98 9.81
N LEU A 347 -17.30 6.16 8.90
CA LEU A 347 -17.52 6.37 7.49
C LEU A 347 -18.90 5.84 7.06
N ARG A 348 -19.82 6.76 6.79
CA ARG A 348 -21.23 6.43 6.49
C ARG A 348 -21.45 5.92 5.06
N VAL A 349 -20.55 6.22 4.14
CA VAL A 349 -20.62 5.76 2.76
C VAL A 349 -20.10 4.33 2.63
N PRO A 350 -20.51 3.59 1.58
CA PRO A 350 -19.95 2.27 1.29
C PRO A 350 -18.44 2.31 1.11
N VAL A 351 -17.76 1.27 1.59
CA VAL A 351 -16.31 1.10 1.44
C VAL A 351 -16.01 -0.24 0.77
N LEU A 352 -15.12 -0.25 -0.20
CA LEU A 352 -14.51 -1.45 -0.75
C LEU A 352 -13.04 -1.48 -0.33
N LEU A 353 -12.67 -2.43 0.53
CA LEU A 353 -11.28 -2.71 0.85
C LEU A 353 -10.82 -3.93 0.07
N ILE A 354 -9.73 -3.81 -0.67
CA ILE A 354 -9.12 -4.92 -1.40
C ILE A 354 -7.70 -5.12 -0.88
N GLY A 355 -7.37 -6.35 -0.47
CA GLY A 355 -6.04 -6.74 -0.03
C GLY A 355 -5.57 -8.03 -0.69
N GLY A 356 -4.26 -8.20 -0.82
CA GLY A 356 -3.63 -9.39 -1.35
C GLY A 356 -3.15 -10.34 -0.24
N SER A 357 -3.32 -11.66 -0.40
CA SER A 357 -2.89 -12.63 0.61
C SER A 357 -1.37 -12.74 0.78
N LEU A 358 -0.60 -12.20 -0.16
CA LEU A 358 0.88 -12.14 -0.12
C LEU A 358 1.39 -10.72 0.17
N ASP A 359 0.51 -9.80 0.58
CA ASP A 359 0.93 -8.46 0.94
C ASP A 359 1.64 -8.45 2.30
N LEU A 360 2.93 -8.15 2.29
CA LEU A 360 3.78 -8.03 3.48
C LEU A 360 3.98 -6.57 3.92
N ILE A 361 3.57 -5.61 3.08
CA ILE A 361 3.66 -4.18 3.38
C ILE A 361 2.43 -3.75 4.18
N THR A 362 1.24 -4.16 3.72
CA THR A 362 -0.03 -3.91 4.39
C THR A 362 -0.82 -5.22 4.52
N PRO A 363 -0.41 -6.13 5.42
CA PRO A 363 -1.01 -7.47 5.53
C PRO A 363 -2.53 -7.40 5.76
N PRO A 364 -3.34 -8.15 5.00
CA PRO A 364 -4.78 -7.96 4.97
C PRO A 364 -5.48 -8.26 6.30
N LEU A 365 -4.93 -9.14 7.12
CA LEU A 365 -5.50 -9.48 8.44
C LEU A 365 -5.34 -8.31 9.42
N SER A 366 -4.13 -7.77 9.52
CA SER A 366 -3.83 -6.69 10.46
C SER A 366 -4.29 -5.32 9.95
N GLU A 367 -4.40 -5.12 8.64
CA GLU A 367 -4.78 -3.83 8.06
C GLU A 367 -6.24 -3.84 7.58
N GLN A 368 -6.56 -4.47 6.45
CA GLN A 368 -7.88 -4.31 5.84
C GLN A 368 -8.99 -4.96 6.66
N LEU A 369 -8.79 -6.17 7.22
CA LEU A 369 -9.80 -6.84 8.03
C LEU A 369 -10.09 -6.07 9.33
N SER A 370 -9.05 -5.60 10.02
CA SER A 370 -9.21 -4.84 11.26
C SER A 370 -9.96 -3.52 11.05
N LEU A 371 -9.72 -2.85 9.93
CA LEU A 371 -10.45 -1.63 9.55
C LEU A 371 -11.89 -1.91 9.16
N PHE A 372 -12.15 -3.08 8.54
CA PHE A 372 -13.47 -3.45 8.02
C PHE A 372 -14.43 -3.91 9.11
N LEU A 373 -13.96 -4.67 10.08
CA LEU A 373 -14.84 -5.31 11.07
C LEU A 373 -15.72 -4.34 11.87
N PRO A 374 -15.28 -3.14 12.27
CA PRO A 374 -16.14 -2.16 12.90
C PRO A 374 -17.05 -1.37 11.94
N GLN A 375 -16.92 -1.59 10.62
CA GLN A 375 -17.68 -0.84 9.61
C GLN A 375 -19.18 -1.18 9.68
N ALA A 376 -20.01 -0.15 9.80
CA ALA A 376 -21.45 -0.31 9.97
C ALA A 376 -22.26 -0.30 8.67
N ASN A 377 -21.69 0.17 7.54
CA ASN A 377 -22.43 0.28 6.29
C ASN A 377 -22.62 -1.09 5.64
N PRO A 378 -23.88 -1.60 5.47
CA PRO A 378 -24.13 -2.95 4.95
C PRO A 378 -23.73 -3.14 3.49
N ARG A 379 -23.49 -2.03 2.76
CA ARG A 379 -23.03 -2.05 1.37
C ARG A 379 -21.50 -2.12 1.26
N SER A 380 -20.76 -2.00 2.36
CA SER A 380 -19.29 -2.15 2.38
C SER A 380 -18.87 -3.58 2.12
N ARG A 381 -17.71 -3.75 1.52
CA ARG A 381 -17.13 -5.08 1.21
C ARG A 381 -15.64 -5.10 1.51
N LEU A 382 -15.20 -6.26 1.99
CA LEU A 382 -13.80 -6.63 2.09
C LEU A 382 -13.51 -7.70 1.04
N VAL A 383 -12.45 -7.51 0.29
CA VAL A 383 -11.99 -8.48 -0.72
C VAL A 383 -10.59 -8.96 -0.37
N LEU A 384 -10.41 -10.27 -0.34
CA LEU A 384 -9.09 -10.87 -0.34
C LEU A 384 -8.80 -11.50 -1.70
N LEU A 385 -7.69 -11.09 -2.30
CA LEU A 385 -7.13 -11.66 -3.53
C LEU A 385 -6.12 -12.74 -3.16
N GLU A 386 -6.45 -14.00 -3.44
CA GLU A 386 -5.54 -15.10 -3.19
C GLU A 386 -4.36 -15.04 -4.18
N GLY A 387 -3.12 -15.02 -3.64
CA GLY A 387 -1.91 -14.80 -4.43
C GLY A 387 -1.61 -13.34 -4.79
N GLY A 388 -2.46 -12.40 -4.40
CA GLY A 388 -2.23 -10.97 -4.60
C GLY A 388 -1.13 -10.44 -3.68
N SER A 389 -0.29 -9.55 -4.21
CA SER A 389 0.75 -8.82 -3.47
C SER A 389 0.35 -7.35 -3.27
N HIS A 390 1.23 -6.59 -2.60
CA HIS A 390 1.06 -5.14 -2.48
C HIS A 390 0.99 -4.41 -3.83
N PHE A 391 1.72 -4.92 -4.83
CA PHE A 391 1.85 -4.28 -6.14
C PHE A 391 0.87 -4.84 -7.19
N SER A 392 0.04 -5.82 -6.85
CA SER A 392 -0.96 -6.36 -7.79
C SER A 392 -1.92 -5.31 -8.40
N PRO A 393 -2.32 -4.23 -7.67
CA PRO A 393 -3.18 -3.21 -8.23
C PRO A 393 -2.49 -2.22 -9.18
N VAL A 394 -1.17 -2.19 -9.25
CA VAL A 394 -0.40 -1.19 -10.01
C VAL A 394 0.39 -1.82 -11.14
N ARG A 395 0.65 -1.05 -12.19
CA ARG A 395 1.58 -1.42 -13.26
C ARG A 395 2.92 -0.75 -13.04
N ILE A 396 3.97 -1.55 -12.87
CA ILE A 396 5.35 -1.08 -12.71
C ILE A 396 6.05 -1.19 -14.06
N ARG A 397 6.47 -0.06 -14.63
CA ARG A 397 7.23 -0.03 -15.88
C ARG A 397 8.63 -0.62 -15.67
N THR A 398 9.27 -1.13 -16.73
CA THR A 398 10.58 -1.79 -16.66
C THR A 398 11.68 -0.87 -16.11
N ASN A 399 11.64 0.42 -16.42
CA ASN A 399 12.56 1.43 -15.87
C ASN A 399 12.33 1.73 -14.38
N GLN A 400 11.14 1.46 -13.85
CA GLN A 400 10.80 1.61 -12.43
C GLN A 400 11.18 0.38 -11.60
N ARG A 401 11.37 -0.78 -12.23
CA ARG A 401 11.81 -2.02 -11.56
C ARG A 401 13.18 -1.86 -10.90
N ALA A 402 14.03 -0.99 -11.45
CA ALA A 402 15.35 -0.69 -10.89
C ALA A 402 15.24 0.07 -9.54
N VAL A 403 14.21 0.88 -9.35
CA VAL A 403 13.94 1.64 -8.12
C VAL A 403 13.42 0.71 -7.02
N PHE A 404 12.60 -0.26 -7.41
CA PHE A 404 12.02 -1.27 -6.54
C PHE A 404 12.67 -2.62 -6.84
N GLN A 405 13.96 -2.83 -6.74
CA GLN A 405 14.62 -4.15 -6.95
C GLN A 405 14.01 -5.28 -6.09
N LEU A 406 12.72 -5.24 -5.94
CA LEU A 406 11.90 -6.24 -5.31
C LEU A 406 11.83 -7.42 -6.28
N GLY A 407 12.27 -8.58 -5.85
CA GLY A 407 12.25 -9.79 -6.66
C GLY A 407 10.86 -10.06 -7.24
N GLU A 408 10.79 -10.84 -8.30
CA GLU A 408 9.51 -11.23 -8.94
C GLU A 408 8.48 -11.79 -7.94
N GLU A 409 8.94 -12.35 -6.83
CA GLU A 409 8.13 -12.84 -5.71
C GLU A 409 7.26 -11.77 -5.04
N LEU A 410 7.64 -10.48 -5.13
CA LEU A 410 6.89 -9.37 -4.54
C LEU A 410 5.83 -8.79 -5.50
N VAL A 411 5.88 -9.13 -6.78
CA VAL A 411 4.91 -8.67 -7.78
C VAL A 411 3.59 -9.45 -7.70
N GLY A 412 3.60 -10.62 -7.04
CA GLY A 412 2.43 -11.49 -6.92
C GLY A 412 2.22 -12.40 -8.12
N VAL A 413 1.27 -13.32 -7.98
CA VAL A 413 0.94 -14.30 -9.02
C VAL A 413 0.17 -13.61 -10.14
N ASP A 414 0.59 -13.80 -11.39
CA ASP A 414 -0.08 -13.34 -12.62
C ASP A 414 -0.71 -11.93 -12.52
N PRO A 415 0.10 -10.87 -12.59
CA PRO A 415 -0.36 -9.50 -12.37
C PRO A 415 -1.54 -9.09 -13.27
N GLY A 416 -1.54 -9.56 -14.51
CA GLY A 416 -2.60 -9.22 -15.47
C GLY A 416 -3.97 -9.79 -15.11
N ARG A 417 -4.04 -11.06 -14.75
CA ARG A 417 -5.30 -11.67 -14.28
C ARG A 417 -5.74 -11.10 -12.95
N MET A 418 -4.79 -10.76 -12.07
CA MET A 418 -5.06 -10.10 -10.81
C MET A 418 -5.70 -8.73 -11.03
N GLN A 419 -5.16 -7.93 -11.95
CA GLN A 419 -5.73 -6.64 -12.36
C GLN A 419 -7.13 -6.81 -12.97
N ALA A 420 -7.36 -7.84 -13.76
CA ALA A 420 -8.69 -8.12 -14.31
C ALA A 420 -9.72 -8.45 -13.22
N LEU A 421 -9.34 -9.20 -12.18
CA LEU A 421 -10.18 -9.42 -11.00
C LEU A 421 -10.47 -8.13 -10.24
N ILE A 422 -9.45 -7.31 -10.01
CA ILE A 422 -9.59 -5.99 -9.35
C ILE A 422 -10.55 -5.09 -10.13
N LEU A 423 -10.37 -5.00 -11.44
CA LEU A 423 -11.25 -4.23 -12.32
C LEU A 423 -12.70 -4.72 -12.26
N SER A 424 -12.90 -6.03 -12.38
CA SER A 424 -14.22 -6.64 -12.33
C SER A 424 -14.95 -6.32 -11.03
N LEU A 425 -14.27 -6.47 -9.88
CA LEU A 425 -14.83 -6.22 -8.56
C LEU A 425 -15.09 -4.74 -8.30
N SER A 426 -14.16 -3.88 -8.72
CA SER A 426 -14.30 -2.43 -8.62
C SER A 426 -15.47 -1.92 -9.49
N SER A 427 -15.61 -2.44 -10.71
CA SER A 427 -16.70 -2.06 -11.61
C SER A 427 -18.07 -2.48 -11.05
N ASP A 428 -18.19 -3.70 -10.52
CA ASP A 428 -19.44 -4.19 -9.92
C ASP A 428 -19.77 -3.40 -8.63
N PHE A 429 -18.78 -3.02 -7.83
CA PHE A 429 -18.99 -2.18 -6.66
C PHE A 429 -19.46 -0.77 -7.05
N LEU A 430 -18.82 -0.14 -8.02
CA LEU A 430 -19.21 1.18 -8.54
C LEU A 430 -20.62 1.14 -9.15
N GLN A 431 -20.97 0.07 -9.88
CA GLN A 431 -22.32 -0.14 -10.39
C GLN A 431 -23.33 -0.17 -9.24
N GLY A 432 -23.00 -0.91 -8.17
CA GLY A 432 -23.85 -0.99 -6.98
C GLY A 432 -24.00 0.34 -6.26
N VAL A 433 -22.94 1.16 -6.22
CA VAL A 433 -23.01 2.51 -5.64
C VAL A 433 -23.93 3.42 -6.43
N SER A 434 -23.94 3.29 -7.75
CA SER A 434 -24.74 4.14 -8.65
C SER A 434 -26.23 3.79 -8.67
N GLN A 435 -26.60 2.57 -8.30
CA GLN A 435 -27.97 2.04 -8.40
C GLN A 435 -28.47 1.49 -7.05
N PRO A 436 -28.66 2.32 -6.02
CA PRO A 436 -29.28 1.87 -4.78
C PRO A 436 -30.79 1.62 -5.01
N PRO A 437 -31.40 0.62 -4.32
CA PRO A 437 -30.82 -0.34 -3.38
C PRO A 437 -30.40 -1.67 -4.00
N THR A 438 -30.63 -1.91 -5.31
CA THR A 438 -30.57 -3.22 -5.97
C THR A 438 -29.19 -3.67 -6.39
N GLY A 439 -28.21 -2.78 -6.43
CA GLY A 439 -26.88 -3.02 -6.99
C GLY A 439 -25.76 -3.34 -5.99
N ILE A 440 -26.07 -3.87 -4.80
CA ILE A 440 -25.01 -4.17 -3.81
C ILE A 440 -24.13 -5.32 -4.31
N LEU A 441 -22.81 -5.12 -4.36
CA LEU A 441 -21.86 -6.19 -4.65
C LEU A 441 -22.10 -7.35 -3.66
N PRO A 442 -22.57 -8.54 -4.12
CA PRO A 442 -22.90 -9.63 -3.21
C PRO A 442 -21.65 -10.28 -2.65
N ARG A 443 -21.76 -10.87 -1.44
CA ARG A 443 -20.73 -11.79 -0.96
C ARG A 443 -20.59 -12.94 -1.95
N GLN A 444 -19.36 -13.30 -2.29
CA GLN A 444 -19.11 -14.29 -3.34
C GLN A 444 -17.64 -14.77 -3.35
N ARG A 445 -17.45 -15.89 -4.04
CA ARG A 445 -16.15 -16.29 -4.56
C ARG A 445 -16.14 -16.01 -6.06
N ARG A 446 -15.12 -15.29 -6.54
CA ARG A 446 -14.93 -14.99 -7.96
C ARG A 446 -13.62 -15.58 -8.43
N GLN A 447 -13.68 -16.31 -9.53
CA GLN A 447 -12.50 -16.95 -10.12
C GLN A 447 -12.23 -16.43 -11.52
N LEU A 448 -10.96 -16.29 -11.86
CA LEU A 448 -10.49 -15.93 -13.17
C LEU A 448 -9.12 -16.59 -13.44
N GLY A 449 -9.06 -17.51 -14.42
CA GLY A 449 -7.81 -18.14 -14.83
C GLY A 449 -7.02 -18.80 -13.69
N GLY A 450 -7.71 -19.45 -12.74
CA GLY A 450 -7.10 -20.10 -11.59
C GLY A 450 -6.89 -19.20 -10.37
N LEU A 451 -7.03 -17.88 -10.52
CA LEU A 451 -6.98 -16.96 -9.38
C LEU A 451 -8.34 -16.83 -8.71
N THR A 452 -8.35 -16.62 -7.40
CA THR A 452 -9.57 -16.52 -6.61
C THR A 452 -9.60 -15.20 -5.81
N ALA A 453 -10.74 -14.53 -5.86
CA ALA A 453 -11.08 -13.41 -4.99
C ALA A 453 -12.25 -13.78 -4.08
N TYR A 454 -12.12 -13.47 -2.80
CA TYR A 454 -13.17 -13.67 -1.80
C TYR A 454 -13.77 -12.32 -1.43
N VAL A 455 -15.03 -12.11 -1.77
CA VAL A 455 -15.79 -10.91 -1.43
C VAL A 455 -16.61 -11.19 -0.19
N LEU A 456 -16.33 -10.47 0.87
CA LEU A 456 -16.94 -10.63 2.17
C LEU A 456 -17.83 -9.41 2.50
N ASP A 457 -19.04 -9.67 2.97
CA ASP A 457 -19.81 -8.72 3.75
C ASP A 457 -19.41 -8.81 5.23
N HIS A 458 -20.00 -7.99 6.08
CA HIS A 458 -19.64 -7.96 7.50
C HIS A 458 -19.86 -9.30 8.22
N PRO A 459 -21.00 -10.05 8.03
CA PRO A 459 -21.16 -11.37 8.62
C PRO A 459 -20.11 -12.39 8.15
N ALA A 460 -19.77 -12.39 6.86
CA ALA A 460 -18.77 -13.29 6.31
C ALA A 460 -17.36 -12.98 6.83
N ALA A 461 -17.03 -11.69 7.01
CA ALA A 461 -15.75 -11.26 7.59
C ALA A 461 -15.63 -11.68 9.08
N LEU A 462 -16.72 -11.57 9.85
CA LEU A 462 -16.77 -12.07 11.22
C LEU A 462 -16.59 -13.62 11.26
N ALA A 463 -17.29 -14.34 10.39
CA ALA A 463 -17.15 -15.80 10.29
C ALA A 463 -15.71 -16.20 9.90
N TRP A 464 -15.09 -15.45 8.99
CA TRP A 464 -13.68 -15.64 8.63
C TRP A 464 -12.76 -15.46 9.84
N ARG A 465 -12.90 -14.36 10.59
CA ARG A 465 -12.11 -14.11 11.81
C ARG A 465 -12.30 -15.22 12.85
N ALA A 466 -13.53 -15.66 13.07
CA ALA A 466 -13.83 -16.74 14.01
C ALA A 466 -13.21 -18.08 13.59
N ALA A 467 -13.24 -18.40 12.28
CA ALA A 467 -12.63 -19.63 11.74
C ALA A 467 -11.11 -19.64 11.90
N MET A 468 -10.44 -18.48 11.86
CA MET A 468 -9.01 -18.38 12.14
C MET A 468 -8.69 -18.59 13.61
N ALA A 469 -9.46 -18.00 14.52
CA ALA A 469 -9.27 -18.16 15.97
C ALA A 469 -9.50 -19.60 16.45
N GLY A 470 -10.38 -20.36 15.78
CA GLY A 470 -10.61 -21.78 16.07
C GLY A 470 -9.60 -22.73 15.40
N ALA A 471 -8.70 -22.21 14.56
CA ALA A 471 -7.64 -23.00 13.89
C ALA A 471 -6.26 -22.81 14.53
N GLU A 472 -6.14 -22.01 15.57
CA GLU A 472 -4.91 -21.93 16.40
C GLU A 472 -4.83 -23.22 17.22
N PRO A 473 -3.67 -23.96 17.16
CA PRO A 473 -3.47 -25.24 17.82
C PRO A 473 -3.36 -25.10 19.34
#